data_2f84a0bef0ff1bdd6d8ce4e92fccaaa9
#
_entry.id   2f84a0bef0ff1bdd6d8ce4e92fccaaa9
#
_cell.length_a   1.000
_cell.length_b   1.000
_cell.length_c   1.000
_cell.angle_alpha   90.00
_cell.angle_beta   90.00
_cell.angle_gamma   90.00
#
_symmetry.space_group_name_H-M   'P 1'
#
loop_
_entity.id
_entity.type
_entity.pdbx_description
1 polymer ?
#
loop_
_entity_poly.entity_id
_entity_poly.type
_entity_poly.pdbx_seq_one_letter_code
_entity_poly.pdbx_strand_id
1 'polypeptide(L)'
;MKKLFLIFFVFISNLVNTQNLSTLGPYLKDDNSNNVILKGINLGGWMLQEPYLFQFTGAADSQHEFKEKLVEFIGQENTDEFYNAWYENFITQGDIDSLSNFGFNSVRLPMHYDLFTLPIQDEPVLGEQTWLDIGFSMVDDLLDWCEANNMYLILDLHAAPGGQGYGSDINDY
;
A
#
# COMPACT_ATOMS: atom_id res chain seq x y z
N MET A 1 60.01 5.00 -16.61
CA MET A 1 59.06 3.87 -16.61
C MET A 1 57.80 4.31 -15.90
N LYS A 2 56.73 4.61 -16.62
CA LYS A 2 55.42 5.01 -16.04
C LYS A 2 54.62 3.71 -15.76
N LYS A 3 54.32 3.46 -14.49
CA LYS A 3 53.47 2.33 -14.10
C LYS A 3 52.00 2.72 -14.37
N LEU A 4 51.38 2.01 -15.31
CA LEU A 4 49.96 2.12 -15.63
C LEU A 4 49.19 1.33 -14.58
N PHE A 5 48.42 2.01 -13.73
CA PHE A 5 47.49 1.37 -12.76
C PHE A 5 46.18 1.12 -13.50
N LEU A 6 45.89 -0.14 -13.78
CA LEU A 6 44.60 -0.58 -14.34
C LEU A 6 43.61 -0.72 -13.19
N ILE A 7 42.65 0.20 -13.08
CA ILE A 7 41.56 0.07 -12.11
C ILE A 7 40.47 -0.79 -12.74
N PHE A 8 40.31 -2.01 -12.19
CA PHE A 8 39.24 -2.92 -12.58
C PHE A 8 37.94 -2.49 -11.84
N PHE A 9 37.01 -1.85 -12.55
CA PHE A 9 35.67 -1.59 -12.03
C PHE A 9 34.86 -2.89 -12.14
N VAL A 10 34.66 -3.58 -11.02
CA VAL A 10 33.71 -4.70 -10.94
C VAL A 10 32.31 -4.12 -10.82
N PHE A 11 31.56 -4.11 -11.90
CA PHE A 11 30.13 -3.89 -11.87
C PHE A 11 29.46 -5.10 -11.20
N ILE A 12 29.10 -4.99 -9.93
CA ILE A 12 28.18 -5.91 -9.29
C ILE A 12 26.79 -5.52 -9.77
N SER A 13 26.30 -6.17 -10.82
CA SER A 13 24.89 -6.11 -11.16
C SER A 13 24.13 -6.86 -10.05
N ASN A 14 23.44 -6.14 -9.20
CA ASN A 14 22.39 -6.73 -8.39
C ASN A 14 21.35 -7.29 -9.37
N LEU A 15 21.29 -8.61 -9.50
CA LEU A 15 20.18 -9.27 -10.18
C LEU A 15 18.98 -9.08 -9.25
N VAL A 16 18.12 -8.12 -9.59
CA VAL A 16 16.79 -7.99 -8.98
C VAL A 16 16.03 -9.24 -9.42
N ASN A 17 15.86 -10.19 -8.53
CA ASN A 17 15.00 -11.34 -8.76
C ASN A 17 13.55 -10.89 -8.53
N THR A 18 12.94 -10.34 -9.56
CA THR A 18 11.49 -10.14 -9.54
C THR A 18 10.82 -11.51 -9.57
N GLN A 19 10.03 -11.82 -8.53
CA GLN A 19 9.22 -13.03 -8.52
C GLN A 19 7.99 -12.79 -9.41
N ASN A 20 8.03 -13.32 -10.64
CA ASN A 20 6.89 -13.21 -11.55
C ASN A 20 5.91 -14.36 -11.33
N LEU A 21 4.61 -14.03 -11.37
CA LEU A 21 3.55 -15.03 -11.42
C LEU A 21 2.96 -15.08 -12.82
N SER A 22 2.73 -16.27 -13.29
CA SER A 22 2.00 -16.55 -14.53
C SER A 22 0.82 -17.48 -14.26
N THR A 23 -0.07 -17.65 -15.24
CA THR A 23 -1.20 -18.57 -15.15
C THR A 23 -1.05 -19.71 -16.16
N LEU A 24 -1.33 -20.95 -15.72
CA LEU A 24 -1.46 -22.09 -16.61
C LEU A 24 -2.75 -22.85 -16.24
N GLY A 25 -3.80 -22.64 -17.02
CA GLY A 25 -5.14 -23.11 -16.68
C GLY A 25 -5.60 -22.49 -15.33
N PRO A 26 -6.03 -23.30 -14.36
CA PRO A 26 -6.49 -22.81 -13.07
C PRO A 26 -5.35 -22.59 -12.04
N TYR A 27 -4.08 -22.71 -12.45
CA TYR A 27 -2.95 -22.66 -11.54
C TYR A 27 -2.13 -21.39 -11.71
N LEU A 28 -1.68 -20.81 -10.58
CA LEU A 28 -0.61 -19.83 -10.56
C LEU A 28 0.74 -20.55 -10.61
N LYS A 29 1.68 -19.99 -11.36
CA LYS A 29 3.02 -20.54 -11.58
C LYS A 29 4.07 -19.49 -11.28
N ASP A 30 5.16 -19.92 -10.62
CA ASP A 30 6.39 -19.15 -10.50
C ASP A 30 7.25 -19.20 -11.79
N ASP A 31 8.37 -18.49 -11.78
CA ASP A 31 9.33 -18.50 -12.91
C ASP A 31 9.92 -19.90 -13.21
N ASN A 32 9.88 -20.82 -12.26
CA ASN A 32 10.33 -22.20 -12.40
C ASN A 32 9.19 -23.15 -12.81
N SER A 33 8.01 -22.62 -13.14
CA SER A 33 6.80 -23.38 -13.48
C SER A 33 6.23 -24.23 -12.33
N ASN A 34 6.62 -23.99 -11.08
CA ASN A 34 6.01 -24.63 -9.93
C ASN A 34 4.63 -24.01 -9.64
N ASN A 35 3.73 -24.81 -9.06
CA ASN A 35 2.46 -24.29 -8.57
C ASN A 35 2.68 -23.41 -7.35
N VAL A 36 2.09 -22.20 -7.38
CA VAL A 36 2.07 -21.27 -6.25
C VAL A 36 0.69 -21.26 -5.63
N ILE A 37 0.62 -21.43 -4.32
CA ILE A 37 -0.58 -21.22 -3.52
C ILE A 37 -0.34 -19.99 -2.68
N LEU A 38 -1.10 -18.92 -2.95
CA LEU A 38 -1.03 -17.70 -2.15
C LEU A 38 -1.70 -17.94 -0.78
N LYS A 39 -0.92 -17.77 0.27
CA LYS A 39 -1.36 -17.79 1.66
C LYS A 39 -1.18 -16.39 2.20
N GLY A 40 -2.23 -15.60 2.15
CA GLY A 40 -2.13 -14.17 2.41
C GLY A 40 -3.03 -13.69 3.52
N ILE A 41 -2.77 -12.45 3.93
CA ILE A 41 -3.57 -11.67 4.86
C ILE A 41 -3.79 -10.27 4.28
N ASN A 42 -4.91 -9.64 4.63
CA ASN A 42 -5.18 -8.25 4.30
C ASN A 42 -4.51 -7.32 5.30
N LEU A 43 -3.88 -6.25 4.79
CA LEU A 43 -3.38 -5.13 5.58
C LEU A 43 -4.49 -4.05 5.68
N GLY A 44 -5.67 -4.47 6.14
CA GLY A 44 -6.83 -3.58 6.29
C GLY A 44 -6.60 -2.53 7.38
N GLY A 45 -7.16 -1.33 7.17
CA GLY A 45 -7.09 -0.23 8.10
C GLY A 45 -5.89 0.70 7.92
N TRP A 46 -4.84 0.30 7.22
CA TRP A 46 -3.65 1.13 7.04
C TRP A 46 -3.88 2.26 6.03
N MET A 47 -4.09 1.92 4.76
CA MET A 47 -4.32 2.88 3.67
C MET A 47 -5.81 3.09 3.36
N LEU A 48 -6.68 2.40 4.05
CA LEU A 48 -8.13 2.56 4.03
C LEU A 48 -8.69 2.24 5.41
N GLN A 49 -9.27 3.22 6.06
CA GLN A 49 -9.93 3.09 7.36
C GLN A 49 -11.41 2.77 7.16
N GLU A 50 -11.77 1.51 7.19
CA GLU A 50 -13.17 1.08 7.15
C GLU A 50 -13.78 1.17 8.56
N PRO A 51 -14.82 1.98 8.80
CA PRO A 51 -15.34 2.28 10.14
C PRO A 51 -15.67 1.06 11.00
N TYR A 52 -16.17 -0.03 10.40
CA TYR A 52 -16.51 -1.24 11.14
C TYR A 52 -15.28 -1.96 11.73
N LEU A 53 -14.10 -1.86 11.09
CA LEU A 53 -12.86 -2.46 11.61
C LEU A 53 -12.42 -1.81 12.92
N PHE A 54 -12.73 -0.53 13.09
CA PHE A 54 -12.34 0.28 14.25
C PHE A 54 -13.48 0.54 15.22
N GLN A 55 -14.66 -0.06 14.97
CA GLN A 55 -15.87 0.14 15.77
C GLN A 55 -16.37 1.60 15.75
N PHE A 56 -16.15 2.32 14.67
CA PHE A 56 -16.63 3.70 14.47
C PHE A 56 -18.04 3.77 13.89
N THR A 57 -18.62 2.64 13.51
CA THR A 57 -19.97 2.59 12.91
C THR A 57 -20.99 3.34 13.78
N GLY A 58 -21.65 4.32 13.19
CA GLY A 58 -22.57 5.24 13.88
C GLY A 58 -21.91 6.49 14.45
N ALA A 59 -20.57 6.56 14.51
CA ALA A 59 -19.83 7.81 14.74
C ALA A 59 -19.36 8.42 13.43
N ALA A 60 -18.87 7.60 12.52
CA ALA A 60 -18.53 7.95 11.15
C ALA A 60 -18.87 6.78 10.22
N ASP A 61 -19.37 7.05 9.04
CA ASP A 61 -19.78 6.05 8.07
C ASP A 61 -18.74 5.85 6.95
N SER A 62 -17.71 6.73 6.87
CA SER A 62 -16.60 6.63 5.93
C SER A 62 -15.28 7.15 6.53
N GLN A 63 -14.16 6.88 5.84
CA GLN A 63 -12.85 7.41 6.20
C GLN A 63 -12.85 8.95 6.19
N HIS A 64 -13.46 9.54 5.17
CA HIS A 64 -13.54 10.99 5.04
C HIS A 64 -14.30 11.62 6.21
N GLU A 65 -15.51 11.11 6.52
CA GLU A 65 -16.29 11.59 7.63
C GLU A 65 -15.57 11.42 8.98
N PHE A 66 -14.82 10.33 9.16
CA PHE A 66 -14.00 10.15 10.36
C PHE A 66 -12.91 11.20 10.47
N LYS A 67 -12.23 11.52 9.37
CA LYS A 67 -11.20 12.56 9.32
C LYS A 67 -11.78 13.95 9.60
N GLU A 68 -12.93 14.27 9.03
CA GLU A 68 -13.63 15.53 9.32
C GLU A 68 -13.98 15.67 10.81
N LYS A 69 -14.50 14.60 11.43
CA LYS A 69 -14.80 14.60 12.87
C LYS A 69 -13.57 14.74 13.74
N LEU A 70 -12.45 14.15 13.33
CA LEU A 70 -11.17 14.38 14.02
C LEU A 70 -10.78 15.86 13.94
N VAL A 71 -10.86 16.48 12.76
CA VAL A 71 -10.57 17.92 12.59
C VAL A 71 -11.48 18.78 13.47
N GLU A 72 -12.78 18.47 13.53
CA GLU A 72 -13.72 19.17 14.43
C GLU A 72 -13.36 19.01 15.91
N PHE A 73 -12.88 17.84 16.31
CA PHE A 73 -12.65 17.50 17.71
C PHE A 73 -11.27 17.94 18.24
N ILE A 74 -10.20 17.76 17.45
CA ILE A 74 -8.82 18.01 17.88
C ILE A 74 -8.10 19.09 17.05
N GLY A 75 -8.72 19.59 15.97
CA GLY A 75 -8.15 20.57 15.05
C GLY A 75 -7.29 19.95 13.97
N GLN A 76 -7.05 20.73 12.90
CA GLN A 76 -6.32 20.25 11.70
C GLN A 76 -4.91 19.77 12.03
N GLU A 77 -4.12 20.56 12.75
CA GLU A 77 -2.72 20.24 13.08
C GLU A 77 -2.58 18.88 13.80
N ASN A 78 -3.40 18.65 14.84
CA ASN A 78 -3.36 17.37 15.57
C ASN A 78 -3.90 16.19 14.72
N THR A 79 -4.83 16.46 13.82
CA THR A 79 -5.33 15.44 12.88
C THR A 79 -4.24 15.04 11.89
N ASP A 80 -3.48 16.01 11.38
CA ASP A 80 -2.36 15.75 10.49
C ASP A 80 -1.24 14.97 11.20
N GLU A 81 -0.93 15.33 12.45
CA GLU A 81 0.02 14.56 13.28
C GLU A 81 -0.45 13.13 13.53
N PHE A 82 -1.77 12.94 13.81
CA PHE A 82 -2.36 11.61 13.97
C PHE A 82 -2.20 10.76 12.72
N TYR A 83 -2.54 11.29 11.54
CA TYR A 83 -2.43 10.51 10.29
C TYR A 83 -0.99 10.23 9.90
N ASN A 84 -0.05 11.16 10.12
CA ASN A 84 1.37 10.91 9.92
C ASN A 84 1.85 9.74 10.79
N ALA A 85 1.53 9.78 12.10
CA ALA A 85 1.87 8.70 13.01
C ALA A 85 1.17 7.38 12.65
N TRP A 86 -0.08 7.44 12.16
CA TRP A 86 -0.83 6.28 11.69
C TRP A 86 -0.12 5.60 10.52
N TYR A 87 0.20 6.35 9.46
CA TYR A 87 0.84 5.80 8.27
C TYR A 87 2.22 5.23 8.55
N GLU A 88 2.98 5.84 9.47
CA GLU A 88 4.31 5.39 9.84
C GLU A 88 4.33 4.15 10.76
N ASN A 89 3.28 3.93 11.57
CA ASN A 89 3.36 2.95 12.65
C ASN A 89 2.29 1.84 12.60
N PHE A 90 1.24 1.96 11.77
CA PHE A 90 0.16 0.98 11.76
C PHE A 90 0.57 -0.34 11.11
N ILE A 91 1.29 -0.28 9.97
CA ILE A 91 1.99 -1.41 9.37
C ILE A 91 3.45 -1.02 9.22
N THR A 92 4.33 -1.90 9.66
CA THR A 92 5.77 -1.70 9.64
C THR A 92 6.49 -2.89 8.99
N GLN A 93 7.77 -2.71 8.67
CA GLN A 93 8.61 -3.83 8.19
C GLN A 93 8.57 -5.02 9.16
N GLY A 94 8.59 -4.77 10.48
CA GLY A 94 8.54 -5.82 11.50
C GLY A 94 7.26 -6.67 11.45
N ASP A 95 6.14 -6.09 11.00
CA ASP A 95 4.89 -6.84 10.80
C ASP A 95 5.01 -7.77 9.60
N ILE A 96 5.59 -7.32 8.49
CA ILE A 96 5.81 -8.14 7.29
C ILE A 96 6.81 -9.26 7.58
N ASP A 97 7.91 -8.97 8.29
CA ASP A 97 8.86 -9.98 8.75
C ASP A 97 8.17 -11.05 9.61
N SER A 98 7.27 -10.63 10.50
CA SER A 98 6.51 -11.53 11.36
C SER A 98 5.54 -12.40 10.55
N LEU A 99 4.82 -11.83 9.58
CA LEU A 99 3.91 -12.57 8.70
C LEU A 99 4.67 -13.63 7.89
N SER A 100 5.82 -13.29 7.34
CA SER A 100 6.69 -14.25 6.65
C SER A 100 7.11 -15.38 7.56
N ASN A 101 7.53 -15.08 8.80
CA ASN A 101 7.90 -16.08 9.79
C ASN A 101 6.73 -17.00 10.20
N PHE A 102 5.48 -16.52 10.14
CA PHE A 102 4.28 -17.35 10.34
C PHE A 102 3.91 -18.21 9.13
N GLY A 103 4.63 -18.07 8.01
CA GLY A 103 4.44 -18.88 6.81
C GLY A 103 3.44 -18.31 5.82
N PHE A 104 3.09 -17.02 5.93
CA PHE A 104 2.42 -16.28 4.86
C PHE A 104 3.41 -15.98 3.75
N ASN A 105 2.94 -15.98 2.51
CA ASN A 105 3.73 -15.67 1.32
C ASN A 105 3.10 -14.57 0.47
N SER A 106 2.07 -13.92 0.98
CA SER A 106 1.42 -12.82 0.28
C SER A 106 0.70 -11.90 1.25
N VAL A 107 0.58 -10.64 0.88
CA VAL A 107 -0.28 -9.65 1.53
C VAL A 107 -1.16 -8.97 0.48
N ARG A 108 -2.38 -8.57 0.85
CA ARG A 108 -3.25 -7.71 0.05
C ARG A 108 -3.33 -6.35 0.72
N LEU A 109 -3.11 -5.30 -0.04
CA LEU A 109 -3.17 -3.91 0.41
C LEU A 109 -4.44 -3.24 -0.12
N PRO A 110 -5.49 -3.08 0.70
CA PRO A 110 -6.61 -2.22 0.37
C PRO A 110 -6.20 -0.75 0.48
N MET A 111 -6.43 0.02 -0.60
CA MET A 111 -6.00 1.41 -0.70
C MET A 111 -7.18 2.34 -0.93
N HIS A 112 -7.08 3.53 -0.37
CA HIS A 112 -7.97 4.64 -0.69
C HIS A 112 -7.31 5.55 -1.74
N TYR A 113 -8.09 6.01 -2.70
CA TYR A 113 -7.60 6.82 -3.82
C TYR A 113 -6.99 8.15 -3.39
N ASP A 114 -7.46 8.76 -2.28
CA ASP A 114 -7.02 10.07 -1.79
C ASP A 114 -5.55 10.13 -1.35
N LEU A 115 -4.90 8.97 -1.16
CA LEU A 115 -3.46 8.88 -0.94
C LEU A 115 -2.63 8.98 -2.23
N PHE A 116 -3.27 8.86 -3.39
CA PHE A 116 -2.61 8.81 -4.70
C PHE A 116 -2.96 9.99 -5.61
N THR A 117 -4.13 10.60 -5.42
CA THR A 117 -4.59 11.75 -6.23
C THR A 117 -5.58 12.59 -5.44
N LEU A 118 -5.72 13.85 -5.83
CA LEU A 118 -6.75 14.71 -5.27
C LEU A 118 -8.15 14.24 -5.69
N PRO A 119 -9.18 14.47 -4.85
CA PRO A 119 -10.56 14.33 -5.24
C PRO A 119 -10.88 15.26 -6.44
N ILE A 120 -11.77 14.83 -7.33
CA ILE A 120 -12.08 15.56 -8.56
C ILE A 120 -12.54 17.00 -8.33
N GLN A 121 -13.24 17.26 -7.22
CA GLN A 121 -13.69 18.61 -6.84
C GLN A 121 -12.56 19.54 -6.41
N ASP A 122 -11.41 18.99 -6.03
CA ASP A 122 -10.23 19.71 -5.55
C ASP A 122 -9.15 19.83 -6.64
N GLU A 123 -9.38 19.26 -7.82
CA GLU A 123 -8.47 19.38 -8.94
C GLU A 123 -8.40 20.84 -9.43
N PRO A 124 -7.20 21.45 -9.50
CA PRO A 124 -7.08 22.84 -9.94
C PRO A 124 -7.44 23.04 -11.41
N VAL A 125 -7.25 22.02 -12.24
CA VAL A 125 -7.65 21.98 -13.65
C VAL A 125 -8.27 20.63 -13.95
N LEU A 126 -9.54 20.63 -14.35
CA LEU A 126 -10.29 19.41 -14.61
C LEU A 126 -9.60 18.52 -15.65
N GLY A 127 -9.31 17.28 -15.27
CA GLY A 127 -8.71 16.25 -16.13
C GLY A 127 -7.19 16.31 -16.23
N GLU A 128 -6.52 17.18 -15.47
CA GLU A 128 -5.07 17.11 -15.28
C GLU A 128 -4.72 16.11 -14.17
N GLN A 129 -3.52 15.52 -14.28
CA GLN A 129 -3.04 14.59 -13.26
C GLN A 129 -2.63 15.35 -11.99
N THR A 130 -3.10 14.87 -10.85
CA THR A 130 -2.83 15.46 -9.52
C THR A 130 -2.26 14.41 -8.57
N TRP A 131 -1.17 13.76 -9.00
CA TRP A 131 -0.54 12.70 -8.22
C TRP A 131 0.01 13.22 -6.89
N LEU A 132 -0.19 12.43 -5.83
CA LEU A 132 0.32 12.64 -4.49
C LEU A 132 1.37 11.57 -4.18
N ASP A 133 2.54 11.99 -3.70
CA ASP A 133 3.67 11.07 -3.48
C ASP A 133 3.46 10.11 -2.30
N ILE A 134 2.61 10.48 -1.33
CA ILE A 134 2.47 9.73 -0.07
C ILE A 134 2.04 8.27 -0.29
N GLY A 135 0.99 8.04 -1.06
CA GLY A 135 0.50 6.69 -1.32
C GLY A 135 1.52 5.84 -2.08
N PHE A 136 2.20 6.44 -3.06
CA PHE A 136 3.25 5.74 -3.82
C PHE A 136 4.43 5.37 -2.94
N SER A 137 4.90 6.28 -2.07
CA SER A 137 6.01 6.00 -1.15
C SER A 137 5.67 4.86 -0.18
N MET A 138 4.44 4.84 0.36
CA MET A 138 3.99 3.74 1.24
C MET A 138 3.94 2.39 0.50
N VAL A 139 3.53 2.39 -0.77
CA VAL A 139 3.53 1.17 -1.60
C VAL A 139 4.94 0.71 -1.90
N ASP A 140 5.86 1.64 -2.22
CA ASP A 140 7.27 1.32 -2.49
C ASP A 140 7.93 0.70 -1.26
N ASP A 141 7.74 1.29 -0.07
CA ASP A 141 8.23 0.72 1.19
C ASP A 141 7.70 -0.70 1.42
N LEU A 142 6.40 -0.92 1.22
CA LEU A 142 5.80 -2.25 1.36
C LEU A 142 6.33 -3.25 0.32
N LEU A 143 6.58 -2.81 -0.91
CA LEU A 143 7.21 -3.63 -1.95
C LEU A 143 8.60 -4.09 -1.51
N ASP A 144 9.42 -3.18 -1.00
CA ASP A 144 10.77 -3.49 -0.50
C ASP A 144 10.71 -4.50 0.66
N TRP A 145 9.77 -4.32 1.61
CA TRP A 145 9.58 -5.26 2.73
C TRP A 145 9.10 -6.64 2.25
N CYS A 146 8.20 -6.67 1.26
CA CYS A 146 7.73 -7.92 0.66
C CYS A 146 8.85 -8.62 -0.10
N GLU A 147 9.65 -7.89 -0.88
CA GLU A 147 10.79 -8.45 -1.61
C GLU A 147 11.80 -9.07 -0.65
N ALA A 148 12.18 -8.35 0.42
CA ALA A 148 13.09 -8.84 1.45
C ALA A 148 12.62 -10.15 2.10
N ASN A 149 11.32 -10.40 2.14
CA ASN A 149 10.66 -11.56 2.73
C ASN A 149 10.20 -12.62 1.70
N ASN A 150 10.48 -12.45 0.42
CA ASN A 150 9.99 -13.31 -0.67
C ASN A 150 8.46 -13.46 -0.66
N MET A 151 7.73 -12.38 -0.38
CA MET A 151 6.28 -12.33 -0.35
C MET A 151 5.72 -11.63 -1.59
N TYR A 152 4.54 -12.04 -2.03
CA TYR A 152 3.80 -11.38 -3.11
C TYR A 152 2.92 -10.27 -2.53
N LEU A 153 2.88 -9.13 -3.24
CA LEU A 153 1.98 -8.03 -2.93
C LEU A 153 0.82 -8.00 -3.91
N ILE A 154 -0.41 -7.94 -3.39
CA ILE A 154 -1.65 -7.77 -4.14
C ILE A 154 -2.15 -6.35 -3.89
N LEU A 155 -2.05 -5.49 -4.88
CA LEU A 155 -2.59 -4.13 -4.83
C LEU A 155 -4.09 -4.14 -5.13
N ASP A 156 -4.85 -3.47 -4.28
CA ASP A 156 -6.29 -3.36 -4.41
C ASP A 156 -6.73 -1.90 -4.18
N LEU A 157 -7.08 -1.21 -5.26
CA LEU A 157 -7.72 0.11 -5.16
C LEU A 157 -9.17 -0.10 -4.67
N HIS A 158 -9.30 -0.32 -3.38
CA HIS A 158 -10.55 -0.72 -2.74
C HIS A 158 -11.57 0.42 -2.66
N ALA A 159 -11.12 1.61 -2.32
CA ALA A 159 -11.91 2.83 -2.37
C ALA A 159 -11.47 3.66 -3.59
N ALA A 160 -12.17 3.50 -4.70
CA ALA A 160 -12.00 4.28 -5.92
C ALA A 160 -12.77 5.61 -5.84
N PRO A 161 -12.39 6.64 -6.63
CA PRO A 161 -13.15 7.89 -6.72
C PRO A 161 -14.63 7.65 -7.01
N GLY A 162 -15.51 8.28 -6.25
CA GLY A 162 -16.97 8.11 -6.37
C GLY A 162 -17.54 6.87 -5.70
N GLY A 163 -16.72 6.09 -5.02
CA GLY A 163 -17.13 4.90 -4.28
C GLY A 163 -17.36 3.65 -5.13
N GLN A 164 -17.48 2.49 -4.48
CA GLN A 164 -17.67 1.20 -5.16
C GLN A 164 -19.08 0.62 -5.07
N GLY A 165 -20.01 1.30 -4.45
CA GLY A 165 -21.38 0.82 -4.24
C GLY A 165 -22.22 1.74 -3.38
N TYR A 166 -23.27 1.20 -2.79
CA TYR A 166 -24.19 1.96 -1.93
C TYR A 166 -23.85 1.87 -0.43
N GLY A 167 -22.82 1.11 -0.07
CA GLY A 167 -22.34 1.02 1.31
C GLY A 167 -21.40 2.16 1.63
N SER A 168 -21.51 2.74 2.82
CA SER A 168 -20.74 3.92 3.23
C SER A 168 -19.30 3.62 3.62
N ASP A 169 -19.01 2.41 4.09
CA ASP A 169 -17.70 2.07 4.69
C ASP A 169 -16.51 2.24 3.74
N ILE A 170 -16.73 2.08 2.42
CA ILE A 170 -15.73 2.20 1.36
C ILE A 170 -16.13 3.23 0.30
N ASN A 171 -17.17 4.01 0.57
CA ASN A 171 -17.68 5.04 -0.31
C ASN A 171 -17.30 6.41 0.25
N ASP A 172 -16.16 6.88 -0.18
CA ASP A 172 -15.85 8.30 -0.12
C ASP A 172 -15.98 8.89 -1.52
N TYR A 173 -16.58 10.05 -1.65
CA TYR A 173 -17.00 10.77 -2.86
C TYR A 173 -16.20 10.50 -4.13
#